data_0d2314925fdccee3aeac7412746a0d1c
#
_entry.id   0d2314925fdccee3aeac7412746a0d1c
#
_cell.length_a   1.000
_cell.length_b   1.000
_cell.length_c   1.000
_cell.angle_alpha   90.00
_cell.angle_beta   90.00
_cell.angle_gamma   90.00
#
_symmetry.space_group_name_H-M   'P 1'
#
loop_
_entity.id
_entity.type
_entity.pdbx_description
1 polymer ?
#
loop_
_entity_poly.entity_id
_entity_poly.type
_entity_poly.pdbx_seq_one_letter_code
_entity_poly.pdbx_strand_id
1 'polypeptide(L)'
;MTDYNGKLNLLKLKRAGIMQIQGRTEVLRCLVIPIEDNSIFVTTDDNNQPKAAYLDLTAWELKNPKYDETHMIKQSLPKEVREKMTDEEKKAMPILGGLKPLIFESQNAASSCDAPFAQTQNLDDLPFWARILLDNGFKLVLDY
;
A
#
# COMPACT_ATOMS: atom_id res chain seq x y z
N MET A 1 -6.37 -12.82 -21.29
CA MET A 1 -5.65 -12.26 -20.12
C MET A 1 -6.68 -11.61 -19.22
N THR A 2 -6.68 -11.90 -17.94
CA THR A 2 -7.70 -11.36 -17.03
C THR A 2 -7.04 -10.30 -16.15
N ASP A 3 -7.56 -9.10 -16.18
CA ASP A 3 -7.12 -8.03 -15.31
C ASP A 3 -7.89 -8.07 -13.99
N TYR A 4 -7.23 -7.70 -12.91
CA TYR A 4 -7.81 -7.71 -11.57
C TYR A 4 -7.78 -6.33 -10.96
N ASN A 5 -8.82 -6.01 -10.22
CA ASN A 5 -8.90 -4.82 -9.39
C ASN A 5 -8.94 -5.24 -7.91
N GLY A 6 -8.30 -4.47 -7.05
CA GLY A 6 -8.27 -4.80 -5.63
C GLY A 6 -8.11 -3.59 -4.74
N LYS A 7 -8.36 -3.84 -3.46
CA LYS A 7 -8.17 -2.86 -2.39
C LYS A 7 -7.38 -3.49 -1.27
N LEU A 8 -6.50 -2.71 -0.67
CA LEU A 8 -5.76 -3.06 0.53
C LEU A 8 -6.15 -2.13 1.67
N ASN A 9 -6.42 -2.70 2.82
CA ASN A 9 -6.58 -1.93 4.05
C ASN A 9 -5.24 -1.84 4.77
N LEU A 10 -4.54 -0.74 4.57
CA LEU A 10 -3.20 -0.54 5.11
C LEU A 10 -3.19 -0.36 6.64
N LEU A 11 -4.32 -0.04 7.24
CA LEU A 11 -4.44 0.04 8.71
C LEU A 11 -4.45 -1.35 9.38
N LYS A 12 -4.56 -2.42 8.62
CA LYS A 12 -4.39 -3.80 9.10
C LYS A 12 -2.93 -4.18 9.36
N LEU A 13 -2.00 -3.41 8.84
CA LEU A 13 -0.58 -3.60 9.13
C LEU A 13 -0.26 -3.27 10.59
N LYS A 14 0.77 -3.91 11.12
CA LYS A 14 1.15 -3.75 12.53
C LYS A 14 1.50 -2.29 12.85
N ARG A 15 0.86 -1.74 13.86
CA ARG A 15 1.09 -0.38 14.36
C ARG A 15 0.93 0.72 13.31
N ALA A 16 0.23 0.43 12.23
CA ALA A 16 -0.13 1.44 11.24
C ALA A 16 -1.22 2.37 11.79
N GLY A 17 -1.12 3.63 11.47
CA GLY A 17 -2.06 4.63 11.93
C GLY A 17 -2.11 5.85 11.02
N ILE A 18 -3.10 6.68 11.25
CA ILE A 18 -3.25 7.96 10.58
C ILE A 18 -2.91 9.07 11.55
N MET A 19 -2.03 9.97 11.15
CA MET A 19 -1.63 11.12 11.94
C MET A 19 -1.57 12.39 11.10
N GLN A 20 -1.67 13.51 11.77
CA GLN A 20 -1.52 14.81 11.13
C GLN A 20 -0.08 15.29 11.29
N ILE A 21 0.50 15.73 10.18
CA ILE A 21 1.85 16.27 10.14
C ILE A 21 1.76 17.74 9.75
N GLN A 22 2.37 18.60 10.56
CA GLN A 22 2.45 20.02 10.30
C GLN A 22 3.50 20.31 9.23
N GLY A 23 3.05 20.73 8.06
CA GLY A 23 3.90 21.29 7.03
C GLY A 23 4.11 22.80 7.22
N ARG A 24 4.85 23.43 6.33
CA ARG A 24 5.08 24.89 6.39
C ARG A 24 3.81 25.72 6.17
N THR A 25 2.95 25.25 5.27
CA THR A 25 1.73 25.97 4.86
C THR A 25 0.45 25.25 5.21
N GLU A 26 0.51 23.95 5.41
CA GLU A 26 -0.67 23.11 5.62
C GLU A 26 -0.42 22.02 6.64
N VAL A 27 -1.53 21.52 7.19
CA VAL A 27 -1.54 20.29 7.99
C VAL A 27 -1.93 19.14 7.07
N LEU A 28 -1.09 18.12 7.01
CA LEU A 28 -1.30 16.95 6.17
C LEU A 28 -1.74 15.75 7.01
N ARG A 29 -2.74 15.07 6.51
CA ARG A 29 -3.17 13.79 7.05
C ARG A 29 -2.38 12.67 6.39
N CYS A 30 -1.53 12.00 7.17
CA CYS A 30 -0.60 11.00 6.67
C CYS A 30 -0.91 9.62 7.23
N LEU A 31 -0.70 8.62 6.39
CA LEU A 31 -0.66 7.23 6.81
C LEU A 31 0.77 6.88 7.23
N VAL A 32 0.93 6.38 8.44
CA VAL A 32 2.23 6.00 8.99
C VAL A 32 2.27 4.50 9.22
N ILE A 33 3.25 3.85 8.63
CA ILE A 33 3.44 2.41 8.71
C ILE A 33 4.88 2.16 9.19
N PRO A 34 5.06 1.50 10.35
CA PRO A 34 6.39 1.12 10.81
C PRO A 34 7.05 0.12 9.85
N ILE A 35 8.27 0.41 9.46
CA ILE A 35 8.99 -0.37 8.45
C ILE A 35 9.41 -1.73 8.99
N GLU A 36 10.04 -1.74 10.15
CA GLU A 36 10.60 -2.95 10.76
C GLU A 36 9.50 -3.91 11.22
N ASP A 37 8.45 -3.38 11.84
CA ASP A 37 7.34 -4.18 12.35
C ASP A 37 6.56 -4.91 11.24
N ASN A 38 6.61 -4.39 10.03
CA ASN A 38 5.88 -4.91 8.88
C ASN A 38 6.78 -5.56 7.82
N SER A 39 8.05 -5.72 8.10
CA SER A 39 9.02 -6.31 7.17
C SER A 39 9.02 -5.63 5.79
N ILE A 40 8.91 -4.32 5.79
CA ILE A 40 8.96 -3.51 4.58
C ILE A 40 10.43 -3.37 4.16
N PHE A 41 10.70 -3.67 2.91
CA PHE A 41 12.03 -3.52 2.33
C PHE A 41 12.17 -2.14 1.69
N VAL A 42 13.11 -1.35 2.20
CA VAL A 42 13.40 0.00 1.68
C VAL A 42 14.70 -0.03 0.91
N THR A 43 14.65 0.47 -0.32
CA THR A 43 15.85 0.70 -1.13
C THR A 43 16.26 2.16 -1.06
N THR A 44 17.55 2.39 -1.10
CA THR A 44 18.14 3.73 -1.12
C THR A 44 18.91 3.98 -2.41
N ASP A 45 19.08 5.24 -2.75
CA ASP A 45 19.92 5.65 -3.86
C ASP A 45 21.39 5.85 -3.43
N ASP A 46 22.23 6.28 -4.35
CA ASP A 46 23.66 6.52 -4.11
C ASP A 46 23.92 7.62 -3.05
N ASN A 47 22.95 8.48 -2.82
CA ASN A 47 22.99 9.55 -1.83
C ASN A 47 22.39 9.14 -0.48
N ASN A 48 22.13 7.85 -0.30
CA ASN A 48 21.49 7.29 0.90
C ASN A 48 20.07 7.82 1.17
N GLN A 49 19.38 8.26 0.10
CA GLN A 49 18.00 8.69 0.18
C GLN A 49 17.04 7.52 -0.12
N PRO A 50 15.90 7.42 0.57
CA PRO A 50 14.93 6.36 0.27
C PRO A 50 14.41 6.50 -1.16
N LYS A 51 14.54 5.43 -1.95
CA LYS A 51 14.09 5.37 -3.33
C LYS A 51 12.77 4.63 -3.48
N ALA A 52 12.63 3.52 -2.77
CA ALA A 52 11.44 2.71 -2.83
C ALA A 52 11.23 1.92 -1.53
N ALA A 53 9.98 1.65 -1.22
CA ALA A 53 9.59 0.78 -0.11
C ALA A 53 8.67 -0.32 -0.65
N TYR A 54 9.03 -1.55 -0.41
CA TYR A 54 8.32 -2.72 -0.90
C TYR A 54 7.66 -3.49 0.24
N LEU A 55 6.40 -3.80 0.06
CA LEU A 55 5.65 -4.71 0.90
C LEU A 55 5.31 -5.95 0.09
N ASP A 56 5.83 -7.09 0.49
CA ASP A 56 5.55 -8.35 -0.18
C ASP A 56 4.16 -8.86 0.14
N LEU A 57 3.42 -9.22 -0.88
CA LEU A 57 2.05 -9.67 -0.78
C LEU A 57 1.88 -11.02 -1.47
N THR A 58 0.97 -11.83 -0.93
CA THR A 58 0.52 -13.05 -1.57
C THR A 58 -0.99 -13.00 -1.76
N ALA A 59 -1.43 -13.25 -2.99
CA ALA A 59 -2.83 -13.41 -3.33
C ALA A 59 -3.19 -14.90 -3.37
N TRP A 60 -4.24 -15.28 -2.66
CA TRP A 60 -4.73 -16.64 -2.58
C TRP A 60 -6.10 -16.75 -3.25
N GLU A 61 -6.26 -17.68 -4.16
CA GLU A 61 -7.54 -17.95 -4.77
C GLU A 61 -8.53 -18.52 -3.74
N LEU A 62 -9.73 -17.96 -3.72
CA LEU A 62 -10.80 -18.39 -2.83
C LEU A 62 -11.56 -19.57 -3.47
N LYS A 63 -11.66 -20.67 -2.78
CA LYS A 63 -12.43 -21.84 -3.26
C LYS A 63 -13.93 -21.57 -3.33
N ASN A 64 -14.45 -20.79 -2.39
CA ASN A 64 -15.86 -20.44 -2.30
C ASN A 64 -16.00 -18.92 -2.07
N PRO A 65 -15.89 -18.12 -3.12
CA PRO A 65 -16.06 -16.67 -2.99
C PRO A 65 -17.51 -16.34 -2.58
N LYS A 66 -17.65 -15.60 -1.49
CA LYS A 66 -18.98 -15.12 -1.03
C LYS A 66 -19.39 -13.82 -1.69
N TYR A 67 -18.42 -13.07 -2.17
CA TYR A 67 -18.57 -11.76 -2.81
C TYR A 67 -17.90 -11.78 -4.18
N ASP A 68 -17.82 -10.64 -4.83
CA ASP A 68 -17.18 -10.51 -6.14
C ASP A 68 -15.67 -10.77 -6.12
N GLU A 69 -15.08 -10.81 -4.94
CA GLU A 69 -13.67 -11.07 -4.76
C GLU A 69 -13.34 -12.55 -4.96
N THR A 70 -12.44 -12.83 -5.88
CA THR A 70 -11.97 -14.18 -6.19
C THR A 70 -10.69 -14.56 -5.46
N HIS A 71 -9.95 -13.57 -4.99
CA HIS A 71 -8.69 -13.76 -4.27
C HIS A 71 -8.69 -12.91 -3.01
N MET A 72 -8.05 -13.43 -1.96
CA MET A 72 -7.70 -12.65 -0.78
C MET A 72 -6.22 -12.32 -0.79
N ILE A 73 -5.87 -11.17 -0.26
CA ILE A 73 -4.48 -10.71 -0.18
C ILE A 73 -4.04 -10.67 1.28
N LYS A 74 -2.93 -11.34 1.54
CA LYS A 74 -2.24 -11.28 2.82
C LYS A 74 -0.81 -10.83 2.62
N GLN A 75 -0.20 -10.32 3.67
CA GLN A 75 1.22 -10.01 3.66
C GLN A 75 2.05 -11.30 3.55
N SER A 76 3.04 -11.29 2.68
CA SER A 76 4.05 -12.32 2.60
C SER A 76 5.24 -11.94 3.48
N LEU A 77 5.55 -12.76 4.45
CA LEU A 77 6.69 -12.51 5.33
C LEU A 77 7.96 -13.22 4.83
N PRO A 78 9.14 -12.65 5.07
CA PRO A 78 10.40 -13.33 4.80
C PRO A 78 10.46 -14.71 5.47
N LYS A 79 11.17 -15.62 4.84
CA LYS A 79 11.31 -16.99 5.32
C LYS A 79 11.77 -17.06 6.79
N GLU A 80 12.74 -16.23 7.13
CA GLU A 80 13.32 -16.16 8.47
C GLU A 80 12.30 -15.76 9.55
N VAL A 81 11.44 -14.80 9.23
CA VAL A 81 10.37 -14.36 10.13
C VAL A 81 9.28 -15.44 10.22
N ARG A 82 8.92 -16.02 9.09
CA ARG A 82 7.87 -17.03 9.00
C ARG A 82 8.23 -18.33 9.75
N GLU A 83 9.50 -18.71 9.75
CA GLU A 83 9.98 -19.89 10.48
C GLU A 83 9.94 -19.72 12.00
N LYS A 84 10.08 -18.47 12.47
CA LYS A 84 9.98 -18.14 13.90
C LYS A 84 8.55 -18.01 14.41
N MET A 85 7.59 -17.90 13.50
CA MET A 85 6.19 -17.76 13.86
C MET A 85 5.55 -19.12 14.14
N THR A 86 4.70 -19.15 15.16
CA THR A 86 3.85 -20.32 15.42
C THR A 86 2.76 -20.46 14.35
N ASP A 87 2.18 -21.65 14.23
CA ASP A 87 1.09 -21.87 13.27
C ASP A 87 -0.16 -21.05 13.61
N GLU A 88 -0.36 -20.75 14.89
CA GLU A 88 -1.44 -19.88 15.35
C GLU A 88 -1.22 -18.43 14.89
N GLU A 89 -0.01 -17.93 15.01
CA GLU A 89 0.36 -16.59 14.52
C GLU A 89 0.22 -16.46 13.01
N LYS A 90 0.61 -17.49 12.26
CA LYS A 90 0.42 -17.55 10.80
C LYS A 90 -1.06 -17.49 10.40
N LYS A 91 -1.91 -18.20 11.14
CA LYS A 91 -3.36 -18.17 10.92
C LYS A 91 -4.01 -16.87 11.35
N ALA A 92 -3.47 -16.23 12.37
CA ALA A 92 -3.96 -14.95 12.90
C ALA A 92 -3.56 -13.76 12.04
N MET A 93 -2.71 -13.93 11.02
CA MET A 93 -2.34 -12.85 10.11
C MET A 93 -3.57 -12.23 9.45
N PRO A 94 -3.69 -10.89 9.49
CA PRO A 94 -4.86 -10.22 8.95
C PRO A 94 -4.91 -10.34 7.42
N ILE A 95 -6.13 -10.43 6.90
CA ILE A 95 -6.40 -10.27 5.48
C ILE A 95 -6.35 -8.78 5.17
N LEU A 96 -5.42 -8.37 4.30
CA LEU A 96 -5.26 -6.96 3.94
C LEU A 96 -6.30 -6.50 2.94
N GLY A 97 -6.77 -7.38 2.07
CA GLY A 97 -7.72 -7.04 1.05
C GLY A 97 -8.06 -8.20 0.14
N GLY A 98 -8.64 -7.88 -1.01
CA GLY A 98 -9.04 -8.86 -2.00
C GLY A 98 -8.91 -8.34 -3.42
N LEU A 99 -8.94 -9.27 -4.37
CA LEU A 99 -8.95 -9.00 -5.80
C LEU A 99 -10.24 -9.52 -6.40
N LYS A 100 -10.77 -8.75 -7.34
CA LYS A 100 -11.87 -9.17 -8.20
C LYS A 100 -11.48 -9.01 -9.68
N PRO A 101 -11.91 -9.90 -10.56
CA PRO A 101 -11.64 -9.75 -11.99
C PRO A 101 -12.33 -8.50 -12.52
N LEU A 102 -11.63 -7.76 -13.38
CA LEU A 102 -12.23 -6.68 -14.15
C LEU A 102 -12.98 -7.28 -15.33
N ILE A 103 -14.30 -7.14 -15.29
CA ILE A 103 -15.15 -7.50 -16.41
C ILE A 103 -15.43 -6.22 -17.18
N PHE A 104 -14.78 -6.03 -18.31
CA PHE A 104 -15.13 -4.97 -19.23
C PHE A 104 -16.36 -5.41 -20.03
N GLU A 105 -17.54 -5.09 -19.56
CA GLU A 105 -18.71 -5.13 -20.42
C GLU A 105 -18.55 -4.00 -21.44
N SER A 106 -18.42 -4.36 -22.70
CA SER A 106 -18.22 -3.45 -23.82
C SER A 106 -19.48 -2.65 -24.17
N GLN A 107 -20.39 -2.46 -23.24
CA GLN A 107 -21.60 -1.70 -23.44
C GLN A 107 -21.68 -0.53 -22.48
N ASN A 108 -21.48 0.66 -23.02
CA ASN A 108 -21.92 1.94 -22.47
C ASN A 108 -21.68 2.16 -20.99
N ALA A 109 -20.52 1.82 -20.52
CA ALA A 109 -20.07 2.31 -19.23
C ALA A 109 -19.66 3.77 -19.36
N ALA A 110 -20.61 4.61 -19.64
CA ALA A 110 -20.59 5.99 -19.25
C ALA A 110 -20.79 6.08 -17.75
N SER A 111 -20.27 5.17 -17.01
CA SER A 111 -20.03 5.36 -15.59
C SER A 111 -18.72 6.09 -15.50
N SER A 112 -18.80 7.35 -15.51
CA SER A 112 -17.95 8.33 -14.93
C SER A 112 -17.48 7.96 -13.51
N CYS A 113 -16.88 6.83 -13.36
CA CYS A 113 -15.91 6.59 -12.32
C CYS A 113 -14.58 7.09 -12.82
N ASP A 114 -14.64 8.23 -13.42
CA ASP A 114 -13.51 9.06 -13.67
C ASP A 114 -13.12 9.73 -12.36
N ALA A 115 -12.54 8.95 -11.49
CA ALA A 115 -11.38 9.49 -10.85
C ALA A 115 -10.27 9.35 -11.89
N PRO A 116 -9.91 10.37 -12.62
CA PRO A 116 -8.69 10.34 -13.36
C PRO A 116 -7.61 10.25 -12.29
N PHE A 117 -7.10 9.08 -12.05
CA PHE A 117 -5.70 9.00 -11.76
C PHE A 117 -5.06 9.54 -13.02
N ALA A 118 -5.09 10.84 -13.14
CA ALA A 118 -4.38 11.52 -14.16
C ALA A 118 -2.98 10.97 -14.07
N GLN A 119 -2.53 10.43 -15.16
CA GLN A 119 -1.17 9.99 -15.31
C GLN A 119 -0.32 11.25 -15.22
N THR A 120 -0.08 11.68 -14.02
CA THR A 120 0.75 12.81 -13.74
C THR A 120 2.17 12.35 -13.90
N GLN A 121 2.66 12.45 -15.10
CA GLN A 121 4.04 12.12 -15.43
C GLN A 121 4.98 13.30 -15.22
N ASN A 122 4.47 14.42 -14.80
CA ASN A 122 5.26 15.62 -14.54
C ASN A 122 5.48 15.83 -13.05
N LEU A 123 6.70 16.18 -12.70
CA LEU A 123 7.08 16.56 -11.33
C LEU A 123 6.20 17.71 -10.78
N ASP A 124 5.66 18.54 -11.66
CA ASP A 124 4.74 19.62 -11.31
C ASP A 124 3.37 19.13 -10.86
N ASP A 125 3.02 17.92 -11.21
CA ASP A 125 1.75 17.27 -10.86
C ASP A 125 1.87 16.35 -9.64
N LEU A 126 3.01 16.32 -8.97
CA LEU A 126 3.14 15.63 -7.71
C LEU A 126 2.10 16.16 -6.72
N PRO A 127 1.43 15.28 -5.99
CA PRO A 127 0.52 15.71 -4.94
C PRO A 127 1.29 16.64 -4.00
N PHE A 128 0.60 17.66 -3.55
CA PHE A 128 1.16 18.73 -2.73
C PHE A 128 1.98 18.23 -1.52
N TRP A 129 1.55 17.12 -0.93
CA TRP A 129 2.28 16.48 0.18
C TRP A 129 3.66 15.96 -0.21
N ALA A 130 3.82 15.45 -1.44
CA ALA A 130 5.12 14.98 -1.94
C ALA A 130 6.09 16.14 -2.14
N ARG A 131 5.62 17.29 -2.57
CA ARG A 131 6.44 18.50 -2.66
C ARG A 131 6.90 19.01 -1.31
N ILE A 132 6.00 19.03 -0.34
CA ILE A 132 6.35 19.44 1.04
C ILE A 132 7.36 18.51 1.65
N LEU A 133 7.21 17.22 1.44
CA LEU A 133 8.15 16.22 1.93
C LEU A 133 9.52 16.38 1.29
N LEU A 134 9.58 16.70 0.00
CA LEU A 134 10.83 16.99 -0.70
C LEU A 134 11.47 18.30 -0.23
N ASP A 135 10.68 19.35 -0.05
CA ASP A 135 11.16 20.66 0.41
C ASP A 135 11.65 20.67 1.85
N ASN A 136 11.07 19.86 2.70
CA ASN A 136 11.46 19.72 4.10
C ASN A 136 12.56 18.66 4.33
N GLY A 137 13.09 18.08 3.26
CA GLY A 137 14.20 17.15 3.32
C GLY A 137 13.88 15.81 3.96
N PHE A 138 12.61 15.48 4.16
CA PHE A 138 12.12 14.19 4.65
C PHE A 138 12.77 13.67 5.95
N LYS A 139 13.56 14.51 6.62
CA LYS A 139 14.32 14.09 7.79
C LYS A 139 13.45 13.71 8.98
N LEU A 140 12.23 14.26 9.04
CA LEU A 140 11.29 13.99 10.13
C LEU A 140 10.76 12.55 10.14
N VAL A 141 10.77 11.86 9.01
CA VAL A 141 10.30 10.48 8.89
C VAL A 141 11.42 9.47 9.10
N LEU A 142 12.65 9.89 8.93
CA LEU A 142 13.84 9.04 9.04
C LEU A 142 14.44 9.02 10.44
N ASP A 143 14.06 9.94 11.31
CA ASP A 143 14.54 10.05 12.69
C ASP A 143 13.76 9.18 13.70
N TYR A 144 13.00 8.25 13.21
CA TYR A 144 12.32 7.25 14.06
C TYR A 144 13.11 5.96 14.12
#